data_256ae0bd4db155334826e12910f074e9
#
_entry.id   256ae0bd4db155334826e12910f074e9
#
_cell.length_a   1.000
_cell.length_b   1.000
_cell.length_c   1.000
_cell.angle_alpha   90.00
_cell.angle_beta   90.00
_cell.angle_gamma   90.00
#
_symmetry.space_group_name_H-M   'P 1'
#
loop_
_entity.id
_entity.type
_entity.pdbx_description
1 polymer ?
#
loop_
_entity_poly.entity_id
_entity_poly.type
_entity_poly.pdbx_seq_one_letter_code
_entity_poly.pdbx_strand_id
1 'polypeptide(L)'
;MSWWGMQPTLKLLAILSLACASSAVAAPATPPRPGPRAACSPGGAVLFEIDHRVDPGAKLGTSAIKVFASGAWTRDESDADGKALAPTSGCLARPDLKQLETTLHGTPWKVSVARMHCMAVSATFTVFQVDGKPVFTQRLCSGESLDAKSRAKLDAAVAQVEQAVAKPAP
;
A
#
# COMPACT_ATOMS: atom_id res chain seq x y z
N MET A 1 -70.56 -26.41 -13.67
CA MET A 1 -70.86 -27.83 -13.33
C MET A 1 -69.85 -28.17 -12.24
N SER A 2 -70.25 -28.02 -10.97
CA SER A 2 -70.83 -29.09 -10.10
C SER A 2 -69.78 -30.12 -9.76
N TRP A 3 -69.39 -30.46 -8.60
CA TRP A 3 -70.02 -30.56 -7.26
C TRP A 3 -68.92 -31.10 -6.34
N TRP A 4 -68.75 -30.61 -5.10
CA TRP A 4 -69.15 -31.21 -3.83
C TRP A 4 -68.39 -32.50 -3.49
N GLY A 5 -67.84 -32.72 -2.31
CA GLY A 5 -68.33 -32.68 -0.96
C GLY A 5 -67.21 -32.90 0.02
N MET A 6 -67.23 -32.16 1.08
CA MET A 6 -67.76 -32.58 2.42
C MET A 6 -66.90 -33.60 3.19
N GLN A 7 -66.27 -33.04 4.19
CA GLN A 7 -65.91 -33.47 5.56
C GLN A 7 -66.50 -34.81 6.12
N PRO A 8 -66.11 -35.39 7.28
CA PRO A 8 -65.61 -34.70 8.48
C PRO A 8 -64.61 -35.48 9.36
N THR A 9 -64.05 -34.74 10.33
CA THR A 9 -63.72 -35.06 11.73
C THR A 9 -62.91 -36.29 12.11
N LEU A 10 -61.86 -36.09 12.89
CA LEU A 10 -61.82 -36.60 14.28
C LEU A 10 -60.66 -35.95 15.08
N LYS A 11 -61.02 -35.48 16.26
CA LYS A 11 -60.22 -34.96 17.34
C LYS A 11 -59.26 -36.04 17.87
N LEU A 12 -58.00 -35.65 18.09
CA LEU A 12 -57.17 -36.26 19.14
C LEU A 12 -56.27 -35.22 19.77
N LEU A 13 -56.62 -34.83 20.99
CA LEU A 13 -55.76 -34.08 21.88
C LEU A 13 -54.57 -34.96 22.25
N ALA A 14 -53.37 -34.52 21.92
CA ALA A 14 -52.14 -35.01 22.55
C ALA A 14 -51.41 -33.80 23.13
N ILE A 15 -51.52 -33.69 24.44
CA ILE A 15 -50.74 -32.75 25.26
C ILE A 15 -49.32 -33.25 25.25
N LEU A 16 -48.43 -32.57 24.51
CA LEU A 16 -47.00 -32.83 24.60
C LEU A 16 -46.34 -31.66 25.30
N SER A 17 -45.83 -31.92 26.48
CA SER A 17 -45.10 -31.05 27.37
C SER A 17 -43.87 -30.50 26.65
N LEU A 18 -43.85 -29.18 26.43
CA LEU A 18 -42.70 -28.46 25.87
C LEU A 18 -41.65 -28.28 26.96
N ALA A 19 -40.64 -29.15 26.99
CA ALA A 19 -39.44 -28.92 27.76
C ALA A 19 -38.64 -27.77 27.07
N CYS A 20 -38.68 -26.57 27.65
CA CYS A 20 -37.82 -25.49 27.25
C CYS A 20 -36.36 -25.83 27.55
N ALA A 21 -35.67 -26.44 26.60
CA ALA A 21 -34.20 -26.47 26.60
C ALA A 21 -33.70 -25.09 26.27
N SER A 22 -33.30 -24.33 27.27
CA SER A 22 -32.58 -23.05 27.11
C SER A 22 -31.22 -23.36 26.52
N SER A 23 -31.11 -23.32 25.19
CA SER A 23 -29.81 -23.30 24.49
C SER A 23 -29.16 -21.97 24.79
N ALA A 24 -28.20 -21.96 25.70
CA ALA A 24 -27.30 -20.84 25.88
C ALA A 24 -26.54 -20.65 24.57
N VAL A 25 -26.97 -19.67 23.77
CA VAL A 25 -26.21 -19.20 22.59
C VAL A 25 -24.94 -18.60 23.13
N ALA A 26 -23.82 -19.31 23.01
CA ALA A 26 -22.50 -18.77 23.28
C ALA A 26 -22.31 -17.53 22.38
N ALA A 27 -22.13 -16.37 22.99
CA ALA A 27 -21.82 -15.14 22.28
C ALA A 27 -20.57 -15.40 21.39
N PRO A 28 -20.57 -14.98 20.11
CA PRO A 28 -19.42 -15.15 19.26
C PRO A 28 -18.20 -14.49 19.94
N ALA A 29 -17.15 -15.27 20.14
CA ALA A 29 -15.89 -14.78 20.71
C ALA A 29 -15.42 -13.59 19.86
N THR A 30 -15.37 -12.41 20.49
CA THR A 30 -14.82 -11.20 19.85
C THR A 30 -13.41 -11.55 19.37
N PRO A 31 -13.07 -11.37 18.08
CA PRO A 31 -11.72 -11.66 17.61
C PRO A 31 -10.74 -10.83 18.46
N PRO A 32 -9.59 -11.39 18.83
CA PRO A 32 -8.61 -10.67 19.64
C PRO A 32 -8.28 -9.36 18.94
N ARG A 33 -8.49 -8.25 19.68
CA ARG A 33 -8.15 -6.91 19.20
C ARG A 33 -6.66 -6.95 18.83
N PRO A 34 -6.26 -6.59 17.58
CA PRO A 34 -4.85 -6.55 17.22
C PRO A 34 -4.13 -5.70 18.27
N GLY A 35 -3.16 -6.30 18.94
CA GLY A 35 -2.34 -5.59 19.92
C GLY A 35 -1.67 -4.39 19.26
N PRO A 36 -1.26 -3.36 20.05
CA PRO A 36 -0.57 -2.21 19.50
C PRO A 36 0.59 -2.71 18.63
N ARG A 37 0.54 -2.38 17.33
CA ARG A 37 1.65 -2.67 16.42
C ARG A 37 2.89 -2.06 17.07
N ALA A 38 3.92 -2.88 17.28
CA ALA A 38 5.21 -2.39 17.75
C ALA A 38 5.57 -1.20 16.85
N ALA A 39 5.63 0.00 17.46
CA ALA A 39 5.91 1.22 16.73
C ALA A 39 7.28 1.02 16.06
N CYS A 40 7.30 0.94 14.74
CA CYS A 40 8.54 0.94 14.01
C CYS A 40 9.10 2.37 14.09
N SER A 41 10.34 2.51 14.51
CA SER A 41 10.97 3.82 14.56
C SER A 41 11.63 4.12 13.22
N PRO A 42 11.39 5.31 12.63
CA PRO A 42 12.21 5.77 11.51
C PRO A 42 13.66 5.83 11.97
N GLY A 43 14.54 5.18 11.23
CA GLY A 43 15.97 5.13 11.53
C GLY A 43 16.64 3.91 10.92
N GLY A 44 17.98 3.96 10.84
CA GLY A 44 18.77 2.93 10.17
C GLY A 44 18.93 3.17 8.67
N ALA A 45 19.29 2.11 7.95
CA ALA A 45 19.52 2.18 6.51
C ALA A 45 18.20 2.42 5.75
N VAL A 46 18.25 3.30 4.76
CA VAL A 46 17.15 3.50 3.80
C VAL A 46 17.18 2.34 2.82
N LEU A 47 16.09 1.56 2.80
CA LEU A 47 15.89 0.45 1.89
C LEU A 47 15.44 0.91 0.50
N PHE A 48 14.46 1.83 0.46
CA PHE A 48 13.92 2.36 -0.78
C PHE A 48 13.51 3.81 -0.61
N GLU A 49 13.82 4.64 -1.61
CA GLU A 49 13.45 6.05 -1.63
C GLU A 49 12.88 6.44 -2.98
N ILE A 50 11.77 7.17 -2.94
CA ILE A 50 11.12 7.82 -4.08
C ILE A 50 11.23 9.31 -3.84
N ASP A 51 12.05 10.01 -4.60
CA ASP A 51 12.37 11.42 -4.39
C ASP A 51 11.94 12.23 -5.63
N HIS A 52 10.80 12.91 -5.52
CA HIS A 52 10.27 13.80 -6.54
C HIS A 52 10.92 15.18 -6.40
N ARG A 53 11.76 15.51 -7.33
CA ARG A 53 12.53 16.75 -7.38
C ARG A 53 12.05 17.69 -8.46
N VAL A 54 12.41 18.96 -8.28
CA VAL A 54 12.20 20.03 -9.26
C VAL A 54 13.53 20.67 -9.61
N ASP A 55 13.65 21.12 -10.85
CA ASP A 55 14.82 21.91 -11.26
C ASP A 55 14.89 23.23 -10.47
N PRO A 56 16.10 23.71 -10.15
CA PRO A 56 16.27 24.99 -9.49
C PRO A 56 15.54 26.12 -10.22
N GLY A 57 14.73 26.86 -9.48
CA GLY A 57 13.93 27.98 -10.00
C GLY A 57 12.53 27.63 -10.50
N ALA A 58 12.16 26.36 -10.63
CA ALA A 58 10.78 25.98 -10.89
C ALA A 58 9.95 26.12 -9.60
N LYS A 59 8.84 26.84 -9.68
CA LYS A 59 7.91 27.02 -8.55
C LYS A 59 6.95 25.82 -8.47
N LEU A 60 7.44 24.71 -8.00
CA LEU A 60 6.70 23.46 -7.84
C LEU A 60 7.09 22.81 -6.51
N GLY A 61 6.16 22.11 -5.89
CA GLY A 61 6.43 21.36 -4.67
C GLY A 61 7.31 20.12 -4.92
N THR A 62 7.97 19.66 -3.88
CA THR A 62 8.76 18.42 -3.87
C THR A 62 8.16 17.42 -2.90
N SER A 63 8.44 16.14 -3.10
CA SER A 63 8.08 15.12 -2.12
C SER A 63 9.11 14.00 -2.11
N ALA A 64 9.40 13.47 -0.92
CA ALA A 64 10.26 12.31 -0.77
C ALA A 64 9.58 11.28 0.15
N ILE A 65 9.52 10.03 -0.29
CA ILE A 65 9.07 8.90 0.52
C ILE A 65 10.29 8.02 0.78
N LYS A 66 10.59 7.77 2.06
CA LYS A 66 11.68 6.89 2.48
C LYS A 66 11.12 5.71 3.23
N VAL A 67 11.50 4.51 2.82
CA VAL A 67 11.23 3.27 3.55
C VAL A 67 12.55 2.78 4.14
N PHE A 68 12.55 2.54 5.44
CA PHE A 68 13.73 2.07 6.18
C PHE A 68 13.74 0.54 6.29
N ALA A 69 14.90 -0.04 6.50
CA ALA A 69 15.05 -1.49 6.75
C ALA A 69 14.26 -1.98 7.99
N SER A 70 13.91 -1.09 8.90
CA SER A 70 13.01 -1.36 10.04
C SER A 70 11.56 -1.57 9.65
N GLY A 71 11.19 -1.25 8.41
CA GLY A 71 9.80 -1.18 7.94
C GLY A 71 9.11 0.14 8.23
N ALA A 72 9.75 1.07 8.93
CA ALA A 72 9.25 2.43 9.04
C ALA A 72 9.28 3.14 7.69
N TRP A 73 8.35 4.06 7.49
CA TRP A 73 8.40 4.97 6.35
C TRP A 73 8.15 6.41 6.80
N THR A 74 8.73 7.35 6.06
CA THR A 74 8.46 8.79 6.19
C THR A 74 8.12 9.36 4.83
N ARG A 75 7.27 10.38 4.82
CA ARG A 75 6.98 11.20 3.65
C ARG A 75 7.16 12.65 4.01
N ASP A 76 8.11 13.27 3.36
CA ASP A 76 8.43 14.68 3.46
C ASP A 76 7.92 15.39 2.21
N GLU A 77 7.27 16.53 2.36
CA GLU A 77 6.73 17.32 1.25
C GLU A 77 7.05 18.80 1.45
N SER A 78 7.22 19.53 0.36
CA SER A 78 7.24 20.98 0.36
C SER A 78 6.24 21.54 -0.64
N ASP A 79 5.75 22.74 -0.37
CA ASP A 79 4.93 23.49 -1.32
C ASP A 79 5.77 24.12 -2.45
N ALA A 80 5.09 24.83 -3.35
CA ALA A 80 5.73 25.50 -4.49
C ALA A 80 6.68 26.64 -4.11
N ASP A 81 6.59 27.15 -2.89
CA ASP A 81 7.48 28.17 -2.35
C ASP A 81 8.67 27.57 -1.56
N GLY A 82 8.76 26.22 -1.55
CA GLY A 82 9.81 25.46 -0.85
C GLY A 82 9.59 25.36 0.67
N LYS A 83 8.42 25.73 1.18
CA LYS A 83 8.10 25.61 2.59
C LYS A 83 7.76 24.17 2.90
N ALA A 84 8.45 23.57 3.87
CA ALA A 84 8.19 22.22 4.34
C ALA A 84 6.78 22.09 4.91
N LEU A 85 6.06 21.06 4.50
CA LEU A 85 4.80 20.62 5.07
C LEU A 85 5.04 19.68 6.26
N ALA A 86 4.02 19.44 7.06
CA ALA A 86 4.13 18.50 8.18
C ALA A 86 4.46 17.09 7.64
N PRO A 87 5.56 16.47 8.08
CA PRO A 87 5.92 15.14 7.63
C PRO A 87 4.90 14.11 8.11
N THR A 88 4.69 13.09 7.30
CA THR A 88 3.88 11.93 7.67
C THR A 88 4.77 10.69 7.81
N SER A 89 4.36 9.75 8.64
CA SER A 89 5.12 8.53 8.86
C SER A 89 4.22 7.36 9.23
N GLY A 90 4.73 6.15 9.07
CA GLY A 90 4.00 4.94 9.42
C GLY A 90 4.89 3.71 9.35
N CYS A 91 4.24 2.55 9.34
CA CYS A 91 4.93 1.25 9.31
C CYS A 91 4.37 0.35 8.23
N LEU A 92 5.23 -0.30 7.48
CA LEU A 92 4.89 -1.47 6.68
C LEU A 92 4.64 -2.69 7.59
N ALA A 93 3.66 -3.50 7.24
CA ALA A 93 3.54 -4.81 7.86
C ALA A 93 4.76 -5.69 7.48
N ARG A 94 5.16 -6.61 8.37
CA ARG A 94 6.32 -7.49 8.11
C ARG A 94 6.27 -8.24 6.76
N PRO A 95 5.12 -8.82 6.35
CA PRO A 95 5.05 -9.48 5.05
C PRO A 95 5.27 -8.52 3.88
N ASP A 96 4.73 -7.29 3.99
CA ASP A 96 4.89 -6.27 2.95
C ASP A 96 6.36 -5.81 2.86
N LEU A 97 7.03 -5.61 3.99
CA LEU A 97 8.45 -5.28 4.02
C LEU A 97 9.28 -6.37 3.34
N LYS A 98 9.06 -7.65 3.72
CA LYS A 98 9.77 -8.77 3.11
C LYS A 98 9.52 -8.89 1.59
N GLN A 99 8.29 -8.63 1.17
CA GLN A 99 7.95 -8.59 -0.25
C GLN A 99 8.68 -7.47 -0.98
N LEU A 100 8.73 -6.26 -0.38
CA LEU A 100 9.46 -5.13 -0.93
C LEU A 100 10.96 -5.45 -1.06
N GLU A 101 11.61 -5.97 -0.02
CA GLU A 101 13.00 -6.41 -0.05
C GLU A 101 13.27 -7.41 -1.17
N THR A 102 12.42 -8.44 -1.28
CA THR A 102 12.52 -9.45 -2.34
C THR A 102 12.38 -8.82 -3.74
N THR A 103 11.44 -7.89 -3.89
CA THR A 103 11.24 -7.16 -5.15
C THR A 103 12.47 -6.33 -5.49
N LEU A 104 13.04 -5.60 -4.54
CA LEU A 104 14.17 -4.70 -4.79
C LEU A 104 15.48 -5.43 -5.09
N HIS A 105 15.74 -6.57 -4.42
CA HIS A 105 17.02 -7.29 -4.51
C HIS A 105 16.99 -8.52 -5.44
N GLY A 106 15.80 -8.93 -5.92
CA GLY A 106 15.63 -10.19 -6.67
C GLY A 106 16.38 -10.28 -7.99
N THR A 107 16.65 -9.16 -8.65
CA THR A 107 17.38 -9.11 -9.94
C THR A 107 18.17 -7.80 -10.05
N PRO A 108 19.30 -7.80 -10.79
CA PRO A 108 20.03 -6.56 -11.05
C PRO A 108 19.17 -5.53 -11.79
N TRP A 109 19.38 -4.26 -11.48
CA TRP A 109 18.79 -3.15 -12.22
C TRP A 109 19.51 -2.97 -13.56
N LYS A 110 18.76 -2.84 -14.64
CA LYS A 110 19.30 -2.62 -15.98
C LYS A 110 18.75 -1.31 -16.54
N VAL A 111 19.62 -0.33 -16.60
CA VAL A 111 19.37 0.97 -17.21
C VAL A 111 20.11 1.07 -18.52
N SER A 112 19.43 1.49 -19.56
CA SER A 112 20.01 1.84 -20.85
C SER A 112 19.90 3.35 -21.06
N VAL A 113 20.91 3.92 -21.71
CA VAL A 113 20.95 5.35 -22.04
C VAL A 113 20.96 5.49 -23.54
N ALA A 114 19.97 6.17 -24.10
CA ALA A 114 19.90 6.50 -25.51
C ALA A 114 20.10 8.01 -25.71
N ARG A 115 20.78 8.38 -26.78
CA ARG A 115 20.83 9.81 -27.17
C ARG A 115 19.45 10.21 -27.70
N MET A 116 18.83 11.16 -27.02
CA MET A 116 17.55 11.73 -27.43
C MET A 116 17.72 13.22 -27.76
N HIS A 117 17.09 13.63 -28.86
CA HIS A 117 16.93 15.05 -29.15
C HIS A 117 15.57 15.49 -28.61
N CYS A 118 15.61 16.32 -27.58
CA CYS A 118 14.40 16.78 -26.89
C CYS A 118 14.16 18.24 -27.18
N MET A 119 12.94 18.57 -27.60
CA MET A 119 12.47 19.94 -27.78
C MET A 119 12.13 20.64 -26.46
N ALA A 120 11.79 19.84 -25.43
CA ALA A 120 11.50 20.33 -24.09
C ALA A 120 11.91 19.27 -23.04
N VAL A 121 12.39 19.74 -21.91
CA VAL A 121 12.75 18.90 -20.75
C VAL A 121 11.78 19.25 -19.61
N SER A 122 11.27 18.23 -18.91
CA SER A 122 10.42 18.46 -17.74
C SER A 122 11.23 19.13 -16.64
N ALA A 123 10.64 20.12 -15.99
CA ALA A 123 11.19 20.72 -14.78
C ALA A 123 11.11 19.78 -13.56
N THR A 124 10.36 18.68 -13.66
CA THR A 124 10.21 17.69 -12.59
C THR A 124 10.86 16.37 -12.99
N PHE A 125 11.44 15.70 -12.01
CA PHE A 125 12.00 14.36 -12.17
C PHE A 125 11.89 13.57 -10.87
N THR A 126 11.96 12.25 -10.97
CA THR A 126 11.92 11.35 -9.81
C THR A 126 13.21 10.54 -9.78
N VAL A 127 13.88 10.56 -8.65
CA VAL A 127 15.04 9.72 -8.38
C VAL A 127 14.58 8.53 -7.52
N PHE A 128 14.85 7.32 -7.98
CA PHE A 128 14.62 6.10 -7.24
C PHE A 128 15.94 5.59 -6.70
N GLN A 129 15.97 5.31 -5.38
CA GLN A 129 17.16 4.80 -4.71
C GLN A 129 16.84 3.48 -4.01
N VAL A 130 17.78 2.56 -4.04
CA VAL A 130 17.76 1.30 -3.29
C VAL A 130 19.03 1.22 -2.48
N ASP A 131 18.93 0.93 -1.19
CA ASP A 131 20.05 0.92 -0.23
C ASP A 131 20.87 2.22 -0.28
N GLY A 132 20.18 3.36 -0.41
CA GLY A 132 20.81 4.67 -0.50
C GLY A 132 21.59 4.95 -1.79
N LYS A 133 21.46 4.09 -2.80
CA LYS A 133 22.10 4.26 -4.11
C LYS A 133 21.06 4.54 -5.20
N PRO A 134 21.26 5.55 -6.05
CA PRO A 134 20.35 5.80 -7.16
C PRO A 134 20.40 4.63 -8.14
N VAL A 135 19.21 4.10 -8.49
CA VAL A 135 19.04 3.00 -9.45
C VAL A 135 18.40 3.45 -10.74
N PHE A 136 17.64 4.53 -10.72
CA PHE A 136 17.00 5.09 -11.89
C PHE A 136 16.54 6.53 -11.65
N THR A 137 16.67 7.38 -12.68
CA THR A 137 16.08 8.72 -12.69
C THR A 137 15.03 8.80 -13.78
N GLN A 138 13.78 8.95 -13.38
CA GLN A 138 12.67 9.14 -14.29
C GLN A 138 12.52 10.63 -14.60
N ARG A 139 12.85 11.02 -15.79
CA ARG A 139 12.67 12.39 -16.30
C ARG A 139 12.19 12.31 -17.73
N LEU A 140 11.23 13.17 -18.09
CA LEU A 140 10.86 13.29 -19.50
C LEU A 140 12.10 13.73 -20.30
N CYS A 141 12.44 12.96 -21.32
CA CYS A 141 13.58 13.26 -22.19
C CYS A 141 14.97 13.11 -21.56
N SER A 142 15.15 12.28 -20.54
CA SER A 142 16.50 11.99 -20.00
C SER A 142 17.35 11.08 -20.88
N GLY A 143 16.71 10.35 -21.80
CA GLY A 143 17.35 9.26 -22.54
C GLY A 143 17.57 7.98 -21.73
N GLU A 144 17.33 8.02 -20.42
CA GLU A 144 17.40 6.83 -19.58
C GLU A 144 16.13 5.99 -19.69
N SER A 145 16.28 4.68 -19.77
CA SER A 145 15.17 3.73 -19.75
C SER A 145 15.54 2.47 -18.99
N LEU A 146 14.56 1.88 -18.32
CA LEU A 146 14.69 0.57 -17.70
C LEU A 146 14.30 -0.52 -18.70
N ASP A 147 14.95 -1.68 -18.63
CA ASP A 147 14.45 -2.86 -19.32
C ASP A 147 13.08 -3.28 -18.73
N ALA A 148 12.35 -4.15 -19.45
CA ALA A 148 11.00 -4.53 -19.06
C ALA A 148 10.91 -5.15 -17.65
N LYS A 149 11.93 -5.93 -17.25
CA LYS A 149 11.97 -6.57 -15.93
C LYS A 149 12.23 -5.56 -14.82
N SER A 150 13.21 -4.66 -15.03
CA SER A 150 13.51 -3.59 -14.08
C SER A 150 12.35 -2.60 -13.96
N ARG A 151 11.65 -2.32 -15.07
CA ARG A 151 10.45 -1.47 -15.06
C ARG A 151 9.34 -2.11 -14.23
N ALA A 152 8.96 -3.35 -14.51
CA ALA A 152 7.93 -4.05 -13.77
C ALA A 152 8.26 -4.15 -12.26
N LYS A 153 9.53 -4.35 -11.93
CA LYS A 153 10.02 -4.39 -10.56
C LYS A 153 9.88 -3.02 -9.87
N LEU A 154 10.26 -1.94 -10.54
CA LEU A 154 10.11 -0.59 -10.01
C LEU A 154 8.64 -0.24 -9.78
N ASP A 155 7.80 -0.49 -10.78
CA ASP A 155 6.37 -0.20 -10.71
C ASP A 155 5.70 -0.96 -9.56
N ALA A 156 6.08 -2.23 -9.34
CA ALA A 156 5.59 -3.03 -8.22
C ALA A 156 6.03 -2.47 -6.86
N ALA A 157 7.30 -2.05 -6.73
CA ALA A 157 7.82 -1.47 -5.50
C ALA A 157 7.15 -0.13 -5.19
N VAL A 158 7.00 0.74 -6.19
CA VAL A 158 6.31 2.04 -6.06
C VAL A 158 4.87 1.84 -5.64
N ALA A 159 4.11 0.99 -6.34
CA ALA A 159 2.71 0.73 -6.04
C ALA A 159 2.52 0.20 -4.60
N GLN A 160 3.41 -0.68 -4.15
CA GLN A 160 3.37 -1.22 -2.79
C GLN A 160 3.60 -0.14 -1.74
N VAL A 161 4.58 0.73 -1.94
CA VAL A 161 4.89 1.83 -1.01
C VAL A 161 3.78 2.86 -1.01
N GLU A 162 3.29 3.30 -2.17
CA GLU A 162 2.19 4.26 -2.27
C GLU A 162 0.91 3.73 -1.61
N GLN A 163 0.60 2.45 -1.78
CA GLN A 163 -0.53 1.83 -1.11
C GLN A 163 -0.38 1.83 0.42
N ALA A 164 0.82 1.63 0.93
CA ALA A 164 1.09 1.66 2.36
C ALA A 164 0.97 3.07 2.94
N VAL A 165 1.47 4.08 2.21
CA VAL A 165 1.43 5.49 2.59
C VAL A 165 0.01 6.06 2.51
N ALA A 166 -0.80 5.61 1.55
CA ALA A 166 -2.18 6.08 1.38
C ALA A 166 -3.14 5.51 2.44
N LYS A 167 -2.78 4.44 3.15
CA LYS A 167 -3.61 3.90 4.25
C LYS A 167 -3.41 4.76 5.48
N PRO A 168 -4.47 5.42 6.00
CA PRO A 168 -4.36 6.13 7.27
C PRO A 168 -3.89 5.15 8.35
N ALA A 169 -2.97 5.60 9.21
CA ALA A 169 -2.62 4.83 10.40
C ALA A 169 -3.91 4.61 11.23
N PRO A 170 -4.18 3.38 11.69
CA PRO A 170 -5.36 3.08 12.50
C PRO A 170 -5.31 3.76 13.86
#